data_8a642205fd4379f1d4594976909d8f3b
#
_entry.id   8a642205fd4379f1d4594976909d8f3b
#
_cell.length_a   1.000
_cell.length_b   1.000
_cell.length_c   1.000
_cell.angle_alpha   90.00
_cell.angle_beta   90.00
_cell.angle_gamma   90.00
#
_symmetry.space_group_name_H-M   'P 1'
#
loop_
_entity.id
_entity.type
_entity.pdbx_description
1 polymer ?
#
loop_
_entity_poly.entity_id
_entity_poly.type
_entity_poly.pdbx_seq_one_letter_code
_entity_poly.pdbx_strand_id
1 'polypeptide(L)'
;ILVDDGSPDNCPALCDAAAEKDSRVRVIHKINGGVSTARNAGLAAAQGNWIGFVDPDDFVDKTYYEKMLRAAKQAGAELAVCNEVFMEEDGSLCDYQEQPLRTEVLSREEAIHRIRLTPLIQAATRLHRRDVLEGIVFPVGKNYEDAFTTPEIIEHATAVACIKEKLYHYRLHPASIMHGKVTLKNLDEIDANYGLLACALKYGKKDTAFLQYVLMKRMLRNTKKNLPPKQRNSERVQQAEACLKKAGREVRQQGACTLRNAAETALCIANPQFYFNFKYRK
;
A
#
# COMPACT_ATOMS: atom_id res chain seq x y z
N ILE A 1 -8.87 -15.90 9.91
CA ILE A 1 -7.83 -15.98 10.95
C ILE A 1 -7.80 -14.62 11.65
N LEU A 2 -8.06 -14.60 12.95
CA LEU A 2 -7.89 -13.44 13.82
C LEU A 2 -6.51 -13.53 14.46
N VAL A 3 -5.67 -12.51 14.24
CA VAL A 3 -4.33 -12.47 14.83
C VAL A 3 -4.31 -11.36 15.87
N ASP A 4 -4.30 -11.76 17.14
CA ASP A 4 -4.11 -10.85 18.25
C ASP A 4 -2.61 -10.63 18.48
N ASP A 5 -2.15 -9.44 18.24
CA ASP A 5 -0.74 -9.03 18.36
C ASP A 5 -0.40 -8.54 19.78
N GLY A 6 -0.90 -9.25 20.79
CA GLY A 6 -0.66 -8.93 22.20
C GLY A 6 -1.40 -7.68 22.65
N SER A 7 -2.69 -7.59 22.35
CA SER A 7 -3.55 -6.46 22.73
C SER A 7 -3.68 -6.37 24.26
N PRO A 8 -3.54 -5.17 24.85
CA PRO A 8 -3.61 -4.99 26.31
C PRO A 8 -5.04 -4.86 26.86
N ASP A 9 -6.03 -4.86 25.99
CA ASP A 9 -7.44 -4.67 26.28
C ASP A 9 -8.24 -5.99 26.19
N ASN A 10 -9.55 -5.93 25.93
CA ASN A 10 -10.43 -7.09 25.81
C ASN A 10 -10.39 -7.77 24.41
N CYS A 11 -9.58 -7.32 23.47
CA CYS A 11 -9.51 -7.89 22.12
C CYS A 11 -9.21 -9.40 22.09
N PRO A 12 -8.27 -9.95 22.91
CA PRO A 12 -8.04 -11.39 22.96
C PRO A 12 -9.29 -12.20 23.26
N ALA A 13 -10.03 -11.81 24.30
CA ALA A 13 -11.27 -12.50 24.68
C ALA A 13 -12.39 -12.38 23.63
N LEU A 14 -12.45 -11.26 22.89
CA LEU A 14 -13.38 -11.10 21.78
C LEU A 14 -13.02 -12.03 20.60
N CYS A 15 -11.72 -12.22 20.33
CA CYS A 15 -11.25 -13.15 19.32
C CYS A 15 -11.64 -14.60 19.67
N ASP A 16 -11.42 -15.01 20.93
CA ASP A 16 -11.76 -16.34 21.41
C ASP A 16 -13.28 -16.58 21.34
N ALA A 17 -14.08 -15.62 21.81
CA ALA A 17 -15.53 -15.70 21.72
C ALA A 17 -16.06 -15.79 20.29
N ALA A 18 -15.34 -15.21 19.31
CA ALA A 18 -15.69 -15.36 17.90
C ALA A 18 -15.38 -16.79 17.39
N ALA A 19 -14.26 -17.38 17.80
CA ALA A 19 -13.91 -18.75 17.45
C ALA A 19 -14.83 -19.79 18.10
N GLU A 20 -15.32 -19.55 19.31
CA GLU A 20 -16.32 -20.40 19.97
C GLU A 20 -17.66 -20.42 19.22
N LYS A 21 -18.04 -19.29 18.59
CA LYS A 21 -19.30 -19.16 17.86
C LYS A 21 -19.26 -19.70 16.44
N ASP A 22 -18.09 -19.69 15.80
CA ASP A 22 -17.93 -20.13 14.41
C ASP A 22 -16.62 -20.92 14.24
N SER A 23 -16.75 -22.23 14.00
CA SER A 23 -15.61 -23.13 13.82
C SER A 23 -14.71 -22.82 12.61
N ARG A 24 -15.13 -21.93 11.72
CA ARG A 24 -14.30 -21.43 10.61
C ARG A 24 -13.32 -20.36 11.09
N VAL A 25 -13.58 -19.72 12.23
CA VAL A 25 -12.71 -18.71 12.82
C VAL A 25 -11.57 -19.40 13.56
N ARG A 26 -10.35 -19.00 13.31
CA ARG A 26 -9.15 -19.44 14.02
C ARG A 26 -8.46 -18.22 14.64
N VAL A 27 -7.97 -18.36 15.84
CA VAL A 27 -7.28 -17.29 16.57
C VAL A 27 -5.81 -17.64 16.74
N ILE A 28 -4.96 -16.63 16.63
CA ILE A 28 -3.53 -16.69 16.91
C ILE A 28 -3.22 -15.56 17.89
N HIS A 29 -2.89 -15.91 19.15
CA HIS A 29 -2.34 -14.97 20.12
C HIS A 29 -0.83 -14.96 20.04
N LYS A 30 -0.21 -13.78 20.00
CA LYS A 30 1.24 -13.64 19.97
C LYS A 30 1.70 -12.43 20.78
N ILE A 31 2.98 -12.41 21.12
CA ILE A 31 3.60 -11.23 21.73
C ILE A 31 3.58 -10.09 20.70
N ASN A 32 3.27 -8.85 21.16
CA ASN A 32 3.22 -7.68 20.30
C ASN A 32 4.52 -7.50 19.48
N GLY A 33 4.38 -7.38 18.19
CA GLY A 33 5.47 -7.20 17.24
C GLY A 33 5.10 -6.29 16.06
N GLY A 34 3.90 -5.73 16.10
CA GLY A 34 3.36 -4.81 15.08
C GLY A 34 2.70 -5.51 13.90
N VAL A 35 2.03 -4.72 13.05
CA VAL A 35 1.17 -5.17 11.94
C VAL A 35 1.86 -6.16 11.00
N SER A 36 3.14 -5.95 10.66
CA SER A 36 3.90 -6.87 9.81
C SER A 36 3.99 -8.27 10.41
N THR A 37 4.24 -8.38 11.73
CA THR A 37 4.35 -9.69 12.38
C THR A 37 2.99 -10.38 12.47
N ALA A 38 1.92 -9.62 12.67
CA ALA A 38 0.55 -10.13 12.66
C ALA A 38 0.16 -10.65 11.26
N ARG A 39 0.42 -9.87 10.19
CA ARG A 39 0.16 -10.30 8.81
C ARG A 39 0.99 -11.51 8.42
N ASN A 40 2.28 -11.57 8.79
CA ASN A 40 3.13 -12.74 8.54
C ASN A 40 2.63 -14.00 9.26
N ALA A 41 2.17 -13.88 10.51
CA ALA A 41 1.60 -15.00 11.26
C ALA A 41 0.28 -15.48 10.63
N GLY A 42 -0.59 -14.57 10.24
CA GLY A 42 -1.83 -14.87 9.53
C GLY A 42 -1.58 -15.55 8.18
N LEU A 43 -0.62 -15.05 7.41
CA LEU A 43 -0.22 -15.60 6.11
C LEU A 43 0.35 -17.01 6.24
N ALA A 44 1.24 -17.25 7.22
CA ALA A 44 1.81 -18.56 7.49
C ALA A 44 0.74 -19.62 7.89
N ALA A 45 -0.31 -19.18 8.57
CA ALA A 45 -1.42 -20.04 8.99
C ALA A 45 -2.52 -20.19 7.92
N ALA A 46 -2.51 -19.38 6.88
CA ALA A 46 -3.55 -19.37 5.85
C ALA A 46 -3.51 -20.66 5.02
N GLN A 47 -4.68 -21.28 4.78
CA GLN A 47 -4.85 -22.52 4.01
C GLN A 47 -5.70 -22.34 2.74
N GLY A 48 -6.40 -21.21 2.62
CA GLY A 48 -7.25 -20.90 1.47
C GLY A 48 -6.46 -20.70 0.17
N ASN A 49 -7.09 -20.92 -0.96
CA ASN A 49 -6.50 -20.62 -2.27
C ASN A 49 -6.46 -19.12 -2.57
N TRP A 50 -7.25 -18.35 -1.84
CA TRP A 50 -7.30 -16.90 -1.91
C TRP A 50 -7.15 -16.32 -0.53
N ILE A 51 -6.41 -15.23 -0.43
CA ILE A 51 -6.04 -14.57 0.84
C ILE A 51 -6.35 -13.08 0.71
N GLY A 52 -7.13 -12.57 1.64
CA GLY A 52 -7.39 -11.14 1.83
C GLY A 52 -7.00 -10.72 3.24
N PHE A 53 -6.60 -9.48 3.39
CA PHE A 53 -6.31 -8.85 4.67
C PHE A 53 -7.40 -7.85 5.00
N VAL A 54 -7.76 -7.73 6.27
CA VAL A 54 -8.67 -6.71 6.79
C VAL A 54 -8.04 -6.15 8.05
N ASP A 55 -7.91 -4.84 8.14
CA ASP A 55 -7.39 -4.18 9.31
C ASP A 55 -8.49 -4.13 10.40
N PRO A 56 -8.15 -4.28 11.70
CA PRO A 56 -9.15 -4.51 12.75
C PRO A 56 -10.03 -3.28 13.07
N ASP A 57 -9.62 -2.10 12.66
CA ASP A 57 -10.36 -0.85 12.79
C ASP A 57 -11.26 -0.54 11.58
N ASP A 58 -11.20 -1.35 10.52
CA ASP A 58 -11.93 -1.19 9.28
C ASP A 58 -13.05 -2.25 9.14
N PHE A 59 -13.83 -2.14 8.05
CA PHE A 59 -14.77 -3.18 7.66
C PHE A 59 -14.93 -3.26 6.13
N VAL A 60 -15.54 -4.37 5.67
CA VAL A 60 -15.75 -4.63 4.26
C VAL A 60 -17.24 -4.77 3.95
N ASP A 61 -17.63 -4.46 2.74
CA ASP A 61 -18.97 -4.76 2.22
C ASP A 61 -19.27 -6.27 2.34
N LYS A 62 -20.52 -6.63 2.62
CA LYS A 62 -20.93 -8.04 2.74
C LYS A 62 -20.64 -8.86 1.48
N THR A 63 -20.54 -8.22 0.32
CA THR A 63 -20.27 -8.85 -0.97
C THR A 63 -18.79 -8.72 -1.38
N TYR A 64 -17.92 -8.20 -0.52
CA TYR A 64 -16.52 -7.91 -0.82
C TYR A 64 -15.81 -9.13 -1.43
N TYR A 65 -15.73 -10.22 -0.70
CA TYR A 65 -15.02 -11.42 -1.18
C TYR A 65 -15.69 -12.08 -2.38
N GLU A 66 -17.02 -12.09 -2.45
CA GLU A 66 -17.76 -12.63 -3.58
C GLU A 66 -17.43 -11.87 -4.86
N LYS A 67 -17.51 -10.53 -4.84
CA LYS A 67 -17.24 -9.69 -6.01
C LYS A 67 -15.78 -9.75 -6.43
N MET A 68 -14.85 -9.69 -5.46
CA MET A 68 -13.41 -9.76 -5.71
C MET A 68 -13.04 -11.10 -6.36
N LEU A 69 -13.50 -12.20 -5.79
CA LEU A 69 -13.23 -13.56 -6.31
C LEU A 69 -13.84 -13.78 -7.70
N ARG A 70 -15.06 -13.29 -7.89
CA ARG A 70 -15.74 -13.37 -9.20
C ARG A 70 -14.95 -12.60 -10.26
N ALA A 71 -14.54 -11.37 -9.99
CA ALA A 71 -13.76 -10.55 -10.91
C ALA A 71 -12.42 -11.21 -11.25
N ALA A 72 -11.67 -11.70 -10.23
CA ALA A 72 -10.43 -12.42 -10.46
C ALA A 72 -10.61 -13.65 -11.36
N LYS A 73 -11.60 -14.49 -11.06
CA LYS A 73 -11.87 -15.71 -11.85
C LYS A 73 -12.31 -15.41 -13.29
N GLN A 74 -13.17 -14.40 -13.48
CA GLN A 74 -13.63 -14.00 -14.81
C GLN A 74 -12.49 -13.43 -15.67
N ALA A 75 -11.56 -12.74 -15.05
CA ALA A 75 -10.39 -12.16 -15.71
C ALA A 75 -9.22 -13.16 -15.88
N GLY A 76 -9.27 -14.34 -15.26
CA GLY A 76 -8.11 -15.22 -15.15
C GLY A 76 -6.95 -14.59 -14.37
N ALA A 77 -7.25 -13.61 -13.49
CA ALA A 77 -6.26 -12.85 -12.75
C ALA A 77 -5.93 -13.51 -11.41
N GLU A 78 -4.69 -13.32 -10.96
CA GLU A 78 -4.20 -13.80 -9.67
C GLU A 78 -4.41 -12.78 -8.54
N LEU A 79 -4.72 -11.56 -8.90
CA LEU A 79 -4.94 -10.44 -7.98
C LEU A 79 -6.24 -9.73 -8.36
N ALA A 80 -7.11 -9.47 -7.38
CA ALA A 80 -8.21 -8.53 -7.54
C ALA A 80 -8.02 -7.35 -6.61
N VAL A 81 -8.47 -6.16 -7.05
CA VAL A 81 -8.32 -4.91 -6.31
C VAL A 81 -9.62 -4.10 -6.41
N CYS A 82 -10.12 -3.58 -5.31
CA CYS A 82 -11.26 -2.69 -5.29
C CYS A 82 -10.88 -1.28 -4.81
N ASN A 83 -11.80 -0.35 -4.99
CA ASN A 83 -11.68 0.97 -4.36
C ASN A 83 -12.09 0.93 -2.89
N GLU A 84 -11.67 1.95 -2.17
CA GLU A 84 -12.03 2.20 -0.78
C GLU A 84 -12.95 3.42 -0.66
N VAL A 85 -13.65 3.51 0.45
CA VAL A 85 -14.36 4.70 0.91
C VAL A 85 -13.92 5.01 2.32
N PHE A 86 -13.74 6.29 2.62
CA PHE A 86 -13.37 6.74 3.95
C PHE A 86 -14.62 7.02 4.77
N MET A 87 -14.59 6.66 6.04
CA MET A 87 -15.68 6.90 6.98
C MET A 87 -15.16 7.69 8.16
N GLU A 88 -15.79 8.82 8.42
CA GLU A 88 -15.53 9.66 9.60
C GLU A 88 -16.08 9.02 10.87
N GLU A 89 -15.71 9.54 12.03
CA GLU A 89 -16.19 9.04 13.34
C GLU A 89 -17.72 9.10 13.52
N ASP A 90 -18.37 10.07 12.87
CA ASP A 90 -19.84 10.23 12.88
C ASP A 90 -20.55 9.27 11.92
N GLY A 91 -19.82 8.42 11.20
CA GLY A 91 -20.35 7.49 10.21
C GLY A 91 -20.59 8.11 8.83
N SER A 92 -20.32 9.39 8.62
CA SER A 92 -20.40 10.00 7.31
C SER A 92 -19.32 9.45 6.37
N LEU A 93 -19.66 9.27 5.09
CA LEU A 93 -18.75 8.77 4.08
C LEU A 93 -18.08 9.91 3.33
N CYS A 94 -16.76 9.85 3.23
CA CYS A 94 -15.93 10.78 2.49
C CYS A 94 -15.21 10.08 1.35
N ASP A 95 -15.11 10.75 0.22
CA ASP A 95 -14.37 10.26 -0.95
C ASP A 95 -13.10 11.07 -1.15
N TYR A 96 -12.02 10.63 -0.51
CA TYR A 96 -10.69 11.22 -0.66
C TYR A 96 -9.86 10.58 -1.78
N GLN A 97 -10.45 9.61 -2.50
CA GLN A 97 -9.71 8.88 -3.52
C GLN A 97 -9.55 9.74 -4.78
N GLU A 98 -8.35 10.26 -5.01
CA GLU A 98 -8.05 11.15 -6.14
C GLU A 98 -8.17 10.44 -7.50
N GLN A 99 -7.90 9.15 -7.56
CA GLN A 99 -7.90 8.35 -8.78
C GLN A 99 -8.50 6.96 -8.53
N PRO A 100 -9.84 6.85 -8.55
CA PRO A 100 -10.50 5.57 -8.36
C PRO A 100 -10.20 4.62 -9.54
N LEU A 101 -10.05 3.35 -9.21
CA LEU A 101 -9.98 2.29 -10.22
C LEU A 101 -11.29 2.23 -11.00
N ARG A 102 -11.16 1.85 -12.27
CA ARG A 102 -12.30 1.46 -13.11
C ARG A 102 -12.42 -0.05 -13.12
N THR A 103 -13.56 -0.57 -13.58
CA THR A 103 -13.68 -2.01 -13.83
C THR A 103 -12.90 -2.33 -15.11
N GLU A 104 -11.74 -2.95 -14.94
CA GLU A 104 -10.81 -3.29 -16.02
C GLU A 104 -9.88 -4.43 -15.57
N VAL A 105 -9.20 -5.04 -16.51
CA VAL A 105 -8.12 -6.00 -16.24
C VAL A 105 -6.82 -5.36 -16.66
N LEU A 106 -5.86 -5.29 -15.76
CA LEU A 106 -4.51 -4.80 -16.03
C LEU A 106 -3.57 -5.98 -16.23
N SER A 107 -2.75 -5.93 -17.25
CA SER A 107 -1.55 -6.77 -17.33
C SER A 107 -0.57 -6.37 -16.20
N ARG A 108 0.41 -7.23 -15.91
CA ARG A 108 1.50 -6.92 -14.97
C ARG A 108 2.14 -5.56 -15.27
N GLU A 109 2.47 -5.31 -16.54
CA GLU A 109 3.12 -4.08 -16.98
C GLU A 109 2.25 -2.85 -16.78
N GLU A 110 0.95 -2.96 -16.98
CA GLU A 110 0.00 -1.87 -16.72
C GLU A 110 -0.19 -1.64 -15.22
N ALA A 111 -0.24 -2.71 -14.41
CA ALA A 111 -0.30 -2.59 -12.96
C ALA A 111 0.97 -1.93 -12.42
N ILE A 112 2.16 -2.28 -12.92
CA ILE A 112 3.42 -1.60 -12.57
C ILE A 112 3.40 -0.15 -13.02
N HIS A 113 2.87 0.16 -14.20
CA HIS A 113 2.73 1.56 -14.63
C HIS A 113 1.83 2.37 -13.69
N ARG A 114 0.84 1.73 -13.08
CA ARG A 114 -0.11 2.33 -12.15
C ARG A 114 0.19 2.01 -10.68
N ILE A 115 1.36 1.45 -10.36
CA ILE A 115 1.73 0.97 -9.01
C ILE A 115 1.62 2.05 -7.90
N ARG A 116 1.45 3.31 -8.28
CA ARG A 116 1.25 4.45 -7.37
C ARG A 116 -0.19 4.61 -6.89
N LEU A 117 -1.16 3.97 -7.54
CA LEU A 117 -2.55 4.07 -7.13
C LEU A 117 -2.71 3.39 -5.77
N THR A 118 -3.27 4.11 -4.81
CA THR A 118 -3.42 3.66 -3.43
C THR A 118 -4.03 2.27 -3.32
N PRO A 119 -5.12 1.93 -4.03
CA PRO A 119 -5.70 0.60 -3.94
C PRO A 119 -4.78 -0.53 -4.43
N LEU A 120 -3.82 -0.24 -5.33
CA LEU A 120 -2.82 -1.23 -5.76
C LEU A 120 -1.73 -1.46 -4.71
N ILE A 121 -1.53 -0.52 -3.77
CA ILE A 121 -0.52 -0.62 -2.72
C ILE A 121 -1.09 -1.26 -1.46
N GLN A 122 -2.27 -0.85 -1.02
CA GLN A 122 -2.85 -1.29 0.24
C GLN A 122 -3.15 -2.79 0.24
N ALA A 123 -2.67 -3.50 1.26
CA ALA A 123 -2.91 -4.93 1.42
C ALA A 123 -4.41 -5.23 1.59
N ALA A 124 -5.13 -4.35 2.27
CA ALA A 124 -6.53 -4.53 2.66
C ALA A 124 -7.54 -4.39 1.51
N THR A 125 -7.20 -3.65 0.45
CA THR A 125 -8.06 -3.50 -0.74
C THR A 125 -7.84 -4.60 -1.79
N ARG A 126 -7.05 -5.62 -1.47
CA ARG A 126 -6.63 -6.67 -2.40
C ARG A 126 -7.09 -8.05 -1.97
N LEU A 127 -7.46 -8.87 -2.94
CA LEU A 127 -7.64 -10.31 -2.80
C LEU A 127 -6.58 -11.03 -3.65
N HIS A 128 -5.75 -11.83 -3.02
CA HIS A 128 -4.59 -12.47 -3.63
C HIS A 128 -4.85 -13.96 -3.83
N ARG A 129 -4.55 -14.50 -5.02
CA ARG A 129 -4.35 -15.94 -5.14
C ARG A 129 -3.09 -16.32 -4.35
N ARG A 130 -3.12 -17.45 -3.66
CA ARG A 130 -2.07 -17.84 -2.70
C ARG A 130 -0.65 -17.79 -3.29
N ASP A 131 -0.49 -18.22 -4.53
CA ASP A 131 0.82 -18.32 -5.19
C ASP A 131 1.51 -16.97 -5.39
N VAL A 132 0.76 -15.87 -5.55
CA VAL A 132 1.38 -14.53 -5.65
C VAL A 132 1.94 -14.03 -4.30
N LEU A 133 1.58 -14.70 -3.21
CA LEU A 133 2.10 -14.41 -1.86
C LEU A 133 3.22 -15.38 -1.45
N GLU A 134 3.62 -16.30 -2.30
CA GLU A 134 4.71 -17.24 -1.99
C GLU A 134 6.04 -16.48 -1.85
N GLY A 135 6.72 -16.71 -0.73
CA GLY A 135 7.97 -16.00 -0.41
C GLY A 135 7.80 -14.56 0.11
N ILE A 136 6.59 -13.99 0.03
CA ILE A 136 6.34 -12.63 0.51
C ILE A 136 6.41 -12.59 2.04
N VAL A 137 7.22 -11.65 2.55
CA VAL A 137 7.35 -11.37 3.98
C VAL A 137 7.17 -9.88 4.23
N PHE A 138 6.16 -9.52 5.00
CA PHE A 138 5.98 -8.13 5.43
C PHE A 138 7.15 -7.71 6.35
N PRO A 139 7.83 -6.59 6.08
CA PRO A 139 9.05 -6.19 6.81
C PRO A 139 8.73 -5.77 8.24
N VAL A 140 9.30 -6.48 9.20
CA VAL A 140 9.08 -6.21 10.64
C VAL A 140 9.69 -4.88 11.05
N GLY A 141 8.95 -4.11 11.84
CA GLY A 141 9.41 -2.83 12.40
C GLY A 141 9.39 -1.66 11.41
N LYS A 142 8.93 -1.88 10.18
CA LYS A 142 8.74 -0.85 9.15
C LYS A 142 7.32 -0.33 9.13
N ASN A 143 7.15 0.97 8.88
CA ASN A 143 5.89 1.55 8.43
C ASN A 143 5.77 1.37 6.91
N TYR A 144 4.54 1.40 6.38
CA TYR A 144 4.25 1.22 4.95
C TYR A 144 4.67 -0.17 4.41
N GLU A 145 4.48 -1.19 5.22
CA GLU A 145 4.88 -2.57 4.96
C GLU A 145 4.26 -3.16 3.70
N ASP A 146 3.06 -2.71 3.35
CA ASP A 146 2.35 -3.06 2.12
C ASP A 146 3.05 -2.48 0.87
N ALA A 147 3.53 -1.24 0.94
CA ALA A 147 4.28 -0.64 -0.15
C ALA A 147 5.63 -1.34 -0.40
N PHE A 148 6.25 -1.91 0.64
CA PHE A 148 7.46 -2.72 0.50
C PHE A 148 7.21 -4.02 -0.26
N THR A 149 6.07 -4.67 -0.03
CA THR A 149 5.75 -5.99 -0.62
C THR A 149 5.06 -5.87 -1.98
N THR A 150 4.45 -4.75 -2.28
CA THR A 150 3.65 -4.54 -3.51
C THR A 150 4.43 -4.82 -4.81
N PRO A 151 5.70 -4.39 -5.00
CA PRO A 151 6.45 -4.70 -6.21
C PRO A 151 6.50 -6.19 -6.50
N GLU A 152 6.88 -6.99 -5.52
CA GLU A 152 7.06 -8.42 -5.65
C GLU A 152 5.72 -9.14 -5.87
N ILE A 153 4.67 -8.74 -5.15
CA ILE A 153 3.32 -9.27 -5.34
C ILE A 153 2.83 -9.05 -6.78
N ILE A 154 3.02 -7.83 -7.33
CA ILE A 154 2.63 -7.55 -8.71
C ILE A 154 3.51 -8.31 -9.72
N GLU A 155 4.80 -8.50 -9.41
CA GLU A 155 5.70 -9.30 -10.24
C GLU A 155 5.30 -10.79 -10.30
N HIS A 156 4.71 -11.32 -9.24
CA HIS A 156 4.20 -12.69 -9.22
C HIS A 156 2.87 -12.84 -9.99
N ALA A 157 2.08 -11.78 -10.10
CA ALA A 157 0.82 -11.81 -10.85
C ALA A 157 1.07 -11.62 -12.35
N THR A 158 0.25 -12.22 -13.20
CA THR A 158 0.21 -11.97 -14.65
C THR A 158 -0.84 -10.94 -15.00
N ALA A 159 -1.93 -10.90 -14.22
CA ALA A 159 -3.04 -9.97 -14.41
C ALA A 159 -3.62 -9.51 -13.07
N VAL A 160 -4.20 -8.31 -13.07
CA VAL A 160 -4.90 -7.70 -11.95
C VAL A 160 -6.30 -7.30 -12.36
N ALA A 161 -7.32 -7.88 -11.72
CA ALA A 161 -8.71 -7.51 -11.93
C ALA A 161 -9.07 -6.30 -11.05
N CYS A 162 -9.32 -5.17 -11.66
CA CYS A 162 -9.75 -3.96 -10.96
C CYS A 162 -11.27 -3.87 -10.91
N ILE A 163 -11.83 -3.46 -9.78
CA ILE A 163 -13.24 -3.27 -9.54
C ILE A 163 -13.49 -1.81 -9.17
N LYS A 164 -14.45 -1.17 -9.84
CA LYS A 164 -14.80 0.24 -9.60
C LYS A 164 -15.52 0.46 -8.27
N GLU A 165 -16.16 -0.58 -7.73
CA GLU A 165 -16.91 -0.49 -6.49
C GLU A 165 -16.00 -0.24 -5.30
N LYS A 166 -16.50 0.55 -4.35
CA LYS A 166 -15.88 0.85 -3.07
C LYS A 166 -16.36 -0.18 -2.06
N LEU A 167 -15.60 -1.27 -1.95
CA LEU A 167 -15.98 -2.43 -1.12
C LEU A 167 -15.26 -2.47 0.22
N TYR A 168 -14.21 -1.66 0.38
CA TYR A 168 -13.44 -1.52 1.62
C TYR A 168 -13.76 -0.19 2.28
N HIS A 169 -14.11 -0.21 3.57
CA HIS A 169 -14.48 0.95 4.37
C HIS A 169 -13.36 1.26 5.36
N TYR A 170 -12.55 2.26 5.00
CA TYR A 170 -11.45 2.75 5.83
C TYR A 170 -11.99 3.74 6.87
N ARG A 171 -11.88 3.39 8.16
CA ARG A 171 -12.34 4.27 9.25
C ARG A 171 -11.25 5.27 9.61
N LEU A 172 -11.58 6.55 9.50
CA LEU A 172 -10.70 7.61 9.95
C LEU A 172 -10.70 7.66 11.47
N HIS A 173 -9.51 7.56 12.06
CA HIS A 173 -9.34 7.60 13.51
C HIS A 173 -8.26 8.63 13.87
N PRO A 174 -8.48 9.51 14.89
CA PRO A 174 -7.49 10.52 15.29
C PRO A 174 -6.13 9.92 15.71
N ALA A 175 -6.14 8.67 16.21
CA ALA A 175 -4.91 7.93 16.56
C ALA A 175 -4.26 7.21 15.38
N SER A 176 -4.79 7.35 14.15
CA SER A 176 -4.19 6.74 12.96
C SER A 176 -2.75 7.20 12.77
N ILE A 177 -1.88 6.28 12.33
CA ILE A 177 -0.48 6.55 11.99
C ILE A 177 -0.36 7.70 10.98
N MET A 178 -1.36 7.85 10.10
CA MET A 178 -1.41 8.87 9.05
C MET A 178 -1.59 10.29 9.61
N HIS A 179 -2.20 10.45 10.78
CA HIS A 179 -2.47 11.73 11.44
C HIS A 179 -1.55 12.02 12.63
N GLY A 180 -0.66 11.09 12.96
CA GLY A 180 0.28 11.21 14.07
C GLY A 180 1.39 12.24 13.85
N LYS A 181 2.13 12.57 14.92
CA LYS A 181 3.33 13.39 14.83
C LYS A 181 4.37 12.74 13.94
N VAL A 182 5.02 13.52 13.08
CA VAL A 182 6.09 13.03 12.20
C VAL A 182 7.27 12.55 13.05
N THR A 183 7.70 11.33 12.76
CA THR A 183 8.84 10.66 13.41
C THR A 183 9.85 10.18 12.37
N LEU A 184 10.99 9.65 12.82
CA LEU A 184 11.98 9.03 11.93
C LEU A 184 11.43 7.80 11.18
N LYS A 185 10.40 7.14 11.71
CA LYS A 185 9.72 6.01 11.03
C LYS A 185 9.00 6.42 9.74
N ASN A 186 8.58 7.68 9.61
CA ASN A 186 7.99 8.17 8.36
C ASN A 186 8.99 8.16 7.19
N LEU A 187 10.31 8.06 7.47
CA LEU A 187 11.31 7.87 6.42
C LEU A 187 11.31 6.46 5.81
N ASP A 188 10.62 5.49 6.39
CA ASP A 188 10.45 4.17 5.79
C ASP A 188 9.67 4.24 4.47
N GLU A 189 8.81 5.26 4.32
CA GLU A 189 8.12 5.56 3.07
C GLU A 189 9.10 5.82 1.90
N ILE A 190 10.26 6.40 2.19
CA ILE A 190 11.31 6.64 1.18
C ILE A 190 11.87 5.31 0.67
N ASP A 191 12.16 4.38 1.60
CA ASP A 191 12.70 3.07 1.25
C ASP A 191 11.68 2.24 0.46
N ALA A 192 10.41 2.25 0.89
CA ALA A 192 9.31 1.57 0.20
C ALA A 192 9.11 2.11 -1.23
N ASN A 193 9.07 3.44 -1.38
CA ASN A 193 8.94 4.08 -2.69
C ASN A 193 10.16 3.85 -3.59
N TYR A 194 11.35 3.63 -3.03
CA TYR A 194 12.49 3.20 -3.81
C TYR A 194 12.27 1.79 -4.42
N GLY A 195 11.65 0.87 -3.70
CA GLY A 195 11.25 -0.45 -4.23
C GLY A 195 10.29 -0.32 -5.41
N LEU A 196 9.26 0.53 -5.28
CA LEU A 196 8.30 0.82 -6.36
C LEU A 196 9.00 1.44 -7.60
N LEU A 197 9.95 2.37 -7.38
CA LEU A 197 10.75 2.98 -8.43
C LEU A 197 11.62 1.94 -9.17
N ALA A 198 12.33 1.11 -8.42
CA ALA A 198 13.20 0.08 -8.98
C ALA A 198 12.40 -0.93 -9.82
N CYS A 199 11.22 -1.35 -9.34
CA CYS A 199 10.30 -2.17 -10.11
C CYS A 199 9.87 -1.48 -11.41
N ALA A 200 9.47 -0.21 -11.36
CA ALA A 200 9.08 0.54 -12.56
C ALA A 200 10.24 0.64 -13.58
N LEU A 201 11.47 0.86 -13.12
CA LEU A 201 12.65 0.86 -14.01
C LEU A 201 12.91 -0.50 -14.63
N LYS A 202 12.82 -1.59 -13.86
CA LYS A 202 12.99 -2.97 -14.32
C LYS A 202 12.06 -3.28 -15.51
N TYR A 203 10.84 -2.75 -15.49
CA TYR A 203 9.84 -2.94 -16.55
C TYR A 203 9.79 -1.79 -17.57
N GLY A 204 10.79 -0.93 -17.61
CA GLY A 204 10.89 0.17 -18.57
C GLY A 204 9.86 1.27 -18.42
N LYS A 205 9.14 1.34 -17.27
CA LYS A 205 8.11 2.35 -16.98
C LYS A 205 8.77 3.64 -16.47
N LYS A 206 9.53 4.29 -17.37
CA LYS A 206 10.39 5.45 -17.06
C LYS A 206 9.63 6.62 -16.42
N ASP A 207 8.44 6.95 -16.94
CA ASP A 207 7.61 8.04 -16.38
C ASP A 207 7.16 7.72 -14.95
N THR A 208 6.74 6.48 -14.69
CA THR A 208 6.37 6.02 -13.35
C THR A 208 7.55 6.10 -12.38
N ALA A 209 8.72 5.61 -12.78
CA ALA A 209 9.94 5.68 -11.97
C ALA A 209 10.35 7.12 -11.67
N PHE A 210 10.24 8.00 -12.66
CA PHE A 210 10.54 9.41 -12.47
C PHE A 210 9.57 10.09 -11.49
N LEU A 211 8.27 9.80 -11.61
CA LEU A 211 7.27 10.30 -10.67
C LEU A 211 7.51 9.80 -9.24
N GLN A 212 7.87 8.53 -9.07
CA GLN A 212 8.26 8.00 -7.76
C GLN A 212 9.45 8.74 -7.18
N TYR A 213 10.48 9.01 -7.98
CA TYR A 213 11.62 9.82 -7.55
C TYR A 213 11.21 11.22 -7.07
N VAL A 214 10.30 11.88 -7.80
CA VAL A 214 9.78 13.20 -7.42
C VAL A 214 9.02 13.14 -6.09
N LEU A 215 8.19 12.12 -5.90
CA LEU A 215 7.46 11.89 -4.65
C LEU A 215 8.43 11.65 -3.48
N MET A 216 9.44 10.81 -3.64
CA MET A 216 10.47 10.58 -2.62
C MET A 216 11.15 11.90 -2.20
N LYS A 217 11.47 12.79 -3.15
CA LYS A 217 12.02 14.13 -2.85
C LYS A 217 11.06 14.96 -1.99
N ARG A 218 9.77 14.97 -2.35
CA ARG A 218 8.74 15.70 -1.60
C ARG A 218 8.57 15.13 -0.19
N MET A 219 8.49 13.79 -0.07
CA MET A 219 8.34 13.08 1.19
C MET A 219 9.52 13.40 2.12
N LEU A 220 10.75 13.25 1.65
CA LEU A 220 11.95 13.55 2.44
C LEU A 220 11.96 15.00 2.93
N ARG A 221 11.67 15.96 2.05
CA ARG A 221 11.61 17.39 2.41
C ARG A 221 10.55 17.64 3.47
N ASN A 222 9.34 17.10 3.30
CA ASN A 222 8.24 17.30 4.23
C ASN A 222 8.55 16.66 5.59
N THR A 223 9.08 15.45 5.61
CA THR A 223 9.46 14.75 6.84
C THR A 223 10.56 15.53 7.57
N LYS A 224 11.63 15.93 6.88
CA LYS A 224 12.71 16.75 7.51
C LYS A 224 12.18 18.06 8.09
N LYS A 225 11.29 18.76 7.39
CA LYS A 225 10.69 20.02 7.87
C LYS A 225 9.95 19.83 9.19
N ASN A 226 9.21 18.72 9.33
CA ASN A 226 8.33 18.43 10.46
C ASN A 226 9.00 17.64 11.59
N LEU A 227 10.19 17.08 11.36
CA LEU A 227 10.98 16.45 12.42
C LEU A 227 11.48 17.47 13.44
N PRO A 228 11.64 17.08 14.73
CA PRO A 228 12.32 17.87 15.72
C PRO A 228 13.73 18.30 15.23
N PRO A 229 14.19 19.54 15.49
CA PRO A 229 15.47 20.04 14.95
C PRO A 229 16.66 19.12 15.21
N LYS A 230 16.73 18.50 16.40
CA LYS A 230 17.80 17.55 16.77
C LYS A 230 17.84 16.28 15.92
N GLN A 231 16.71 15.88 15.30
CA GLN A 231 16.60 14.66 14.49
C GLN A 231 16.82 14.90 12.99
N ARG A 232 16.82 16.16 12.52
CA ARG A 232 16.90 16.50 11.08
C ARG A 232 18.22 16.09 10.42
N ASN A 233 19.27 15.85 11.19
CA ASN A 233 20.59 15.42 10.72
C ASN A 233 20.97 14.04 11.29
N SER A 234 20.00 13.26 11.77
CA SER A 234 20.23 11.91 12.29
C SER A 234 20.71 10.96 11.18
N GLU A 235 21.34 9.87 11.60
CA GLU A 235 21.80 8.80 10.69
C GLU A 235 20.66 8.30 9.80
N ARG A 236 19.45 8.13 10.35
CA ARG A 236 18.29 7.68 9.56
C ARG A 236 17.90 8.67 8.45
N VAL A 237 18.03 9.97 8.69
CA VAL A 237 17.83 11.00 7.65
C VAL A 237 18.92 10.91 6.59
N GLN A 238 20.18 10.72 6.98
CA GLN A 238 21.31 10.55 6.05
C GLN A 238 21.11 9.30 5.16
N GLN A 239 20.63 8.20 5.73
CA GLN A 239 20.28 6.98 4.99
C GLN A 239 19.18 7.26 3.96
N ALA A 240 18.12 7.97 4.31
CA ALA A 240 17.06 8.36 3.39
C ALA A 240 17.56 9.29 2.27
N GLU A 241 18.46 10.22 2.59
CA GLU A 241 19.13 11.07 1.60
C GLU A 241 20.02 10.26 0.65
N ALA A 242 20.73 9.26 1.16
CA ALA A 242 21.54 8.36 0.34
C ALA A 242 20.67 7.51 -0.59
N CYS A 243 19.54 6.99 -0.08
CA CYS A 243 18.54 6.28 -0.88
C CYS A 243 18.01 7.16 -2.02
N LEU A 244 17.62 8.40 -1.71
CA LEU A 244 17.17 9.36 -2.73
C LEU A 244 18.25 9.70 -3.76
N LYS A 245 19.52 9.84 -3.34
CA LYS A 245 20.64 10.06 -4.28
C LYS A 245 20.83 8.85 -5.21
N LYS A 246 20.71 7.64 -4.68
CA LYS A 246 20.75 6.39 -5.46
C LYS A 246 19.63 6.37 -6.50
N ALA A 247 18.38 6.57 -6.10
CA ALA A 247 17.22 6.65 -6.98
C ALA A 247 17.43 7.68 -8.11
N GLY A 248 17.94 8.87 -7.78
CA GLY A 248 18.21 9.92 -8.76
C GLY A 248 19.30 9.56 -9.77
N ARG A 249 20.30 8.76 -9.40
CA ARG A 249 21.30 8.23 -10.35
C ARG A 249 20.69 7.23 -11.30
N GLU A 250 19.91 6.27 -10.80
CA GLU A 250 19.28 5.23 -11.60
C GLU A 250 18.29 5.80 -12.60
N VAL A 251 17.44 6.75 -12.17
CA VAL A 251 16.50 7.47 -13.05
C VAL A 251 17.23 8.18 -14.18
N ARG A 252 18.39 8.82 -13.91
CA ARG A 252 19.18 9.46 -14.97
C ARG A 252 19.87 8.47 -15.89
N GLN A 253 20.50 7.44 -15.35
CA GLN A 253 21.22 6.42 -16.14
C GLN A 253 20.28 5.69 -17.10
N GLN A 254 19.04 5.47 -16.73
CA GLN A 254 18.06 4.84 -17.58
C GLN A 254 17.30 5.82 -18.51
N GLY A 255 17.69 7.10 -18.52
CA GLY A 255 17.07 8.11 -19.38
C GLY A 255 15.60 8.39 -19.03
N ALA A 256 15.22 8.19 -17.78
CA ALA A 256 13.87 8.50 -17.29
C ALA A 256 13.69 10.00 -16.97
N CYS A 257 14.79 10.77 -16.95
CA CYS A 257 14.78 12.22 -16.70
C CYS A 257 14.97 12.95 -18.04
N THR A 258 13.88 13.35 -18.69
CA THR A 258 13.89 14.16 -19.92
C THR A 258 13.55 15.61 -19.62
N LEU A 259 13.83 16.56 -20.54
CA LEU A 259 13.42 17.96 -20.43
C LEU A 259 11.89 18.09 -20.26
N ARG A 260 11.13 17.25 -20.98
CA ARG A 260 9.67 17.16 -20.83
C ARG A 260 9.27 16.76 -19.41
N ASN A 261 9.95 15.76 -18.84
CA ASN A 261 9.71 15.30 -17.47
C ASN A 261 10.14 16.35 -16.44
N ALA A 262 11.11 17.22 -16.72
CA ALA A 262 11.48 18.31 -15.81
C ALA A 262 10.39 19.38 -15.69
N ALA A 263 9.75 19.75 -16.80
CA ALA A 263 8.60 20.68 -16.79
C ALA A 263 7.38 20.05 -16.06
N GLU A 264 7.08 18.78 -16.36
CA GLU A 264 6.05 18.00 -15.68
C GLU A 264 6.33 17.86 -14.18
N THR A 265 7.62 17.73 -13.81
CA THR A 265 8.05 17.68 -12.40
C THR A 265 7.77 18.99 -11.70
N ALA A 266 8.09 20.12 -12.32
CA ALA A 266 7.83 21.44 -11.74
C ALA A 266 6.31 21.63 -11.51
N LEU A 267 5.49 21.21 -12.46
CA LEU A 267 4.03 21.27 -12.36
C LEU A 267 3.51 20.33 -11.24
N CYS A 268 4.02 19.11 -11.16
CA CYS A 268 3.65 18.14 -10.11
C CYS A 268 4.07 18.62 -8.70
N ILE A 269 5.20 19.30 -8.59
CA ILE A 269 5.67 19.87 -7.32
C ILE A 269 4.82 21.09 -6.92
N ALA A 270 4.43 21.93 -7.90
CA ALA A 270 3.65 23.14 -7.67
C ALA A 270 2.19 22.82 -7.34
N ASN A 271 1.57 21.93 -8.09
CA ASN A 271 0.18 21.48 -7.88
C ASN A 271 0.00 20.02 -8.33
N PRO A 272 0.20 19.05 -7.41
CA PRO A 272 0.09 17.63 -7.74
C PRO A 272 -1.28 17.24 -8.28
N GLN A 273 -2.35 17.79 -7.72
CA GLN A 273 -3.72 17.49 -8.10
C GLN A 273 -4.04 17.95 -9.52
N PHE A 274 -3.59 19.16 -9.89
CA PHE A 274 -3.74 19.67 -11.25
C PHE A 274 -2.97 18.81 -12.26
N TYR A 275 -1.73 18.41 -11.93
CA TYR A 275 -0.90 17.57 -12.77
C TYR A 275 -1.56 16.20 -13.04
N PHE A 276 -2.06 15.53 -12.00
CA PHE A 276 -2.75 14.26 -12.16
C PHE A 276 -4.04 14.37 -12.95
N ASN A 277 -4.84 15.37 -12.68
CA ASN A 277 -6.06 15.64 -13.42
C ASN A 277 -5.80 15.97 -14.90
N PHE A 278 -4.66 16.59 -15.22
CA PHE A 278 -4.28 16.92 -16.60
C PHE A 278 -3.73 15.70 -17.35
N LYS A 279 -2.82 14.92 -16.73
CA LYS A 279 -2.12 13.81 -17.40
C LYS A 279 -3.01 12.58 -17.61
N TYR A 280 -3.99 12.36 -16.75
CA TYR A 280 -4.83 11.15 -16.76
C TYR A 280 -6.30 11.40 -17.08
N ARG A 281 -6.63 12.61 -17.52
CA ARG A 281 -7.92 12.88 -18.19
C ARG A 281 -7.89 12.23 -19.58
N LYS A 282 -8.41 11.01 -19.64
CA LYS A 282 -8.96 10.41 -20.85
C LYS A 282 -10.32 9.84 -20.54
#